data_4c8e236ce560cdaab17f1a816f05d009
#
_entry.id   4c8e236ce560cdaab17f1a816f05d009
#
_cell.length_a   1.000
_cell.length_b   1.000
_cell.length_c   1.000
_cell.angle_alpha   90.00
_cell.angle_beta   90.00
_cell.angle_gamma   90.00
#
_symmetry.space_group_name_H-M   'P 1'
#
loop_
_entity.id
_entity.type
_entity.pdbx_description
1 polymer ?
#
loop_
_entity_poly.entity_id
_entity_poly.type
_entity_poly.pdbx_seq_one_letter_code
_entity_poly.pdbx_strand_id
1 'polypeptide(L)'
;PKKVPFIPYSGFNGDNLVEKSDKAPWYKGWTANINPKKAVTGFTLVECLDNFIQPPKRHPELPVRLPISNIYNIKGVGQIICGTVEQGTLKPGDEIGIVPSGLKGKKIFSIEQHKKQLDSAGPGDSVGLSIKGISKDEKVQPGDIIYVQKEGELLPIKSFNAMVAVQEHPGVLKPGYCPVIFCRTAKVACKMTKILWKQSKKTGGAKVDNPPELSQFENAEVTFEPSQP
;
A
#
# COMPACT_ATOMS: atom_id res chain seq x y z
N PRO A 1 4.40 -5.26 26.54
CA PRO A 1 5.36 -4.86 25.52
C PRO A 1 5.34 -3.36 25.32
N LYS A 2 6.49 -2.70 25.52
CA LYS A 2 6.64 -1.23 25.43
C LYS A 2 6.56 -0.68 23.99
N LYS A 3 6.10 -1.48 23.02
CA LYS A 3 6.02 -1.10 21.61
C LYS A 3 4.60 -0.78 21.12
N VAL A 4 3.59 -1.16 21.89
CA VAL A 4 2.18 -0.98 21.50
C VAL A 4 1.43 -0.43 22.69
N PRO A 5 0.79 0.74 22.59
CA PRO A 5 -0.09 1.26 23.64
C PRO A 5 -1.40 0.46 23.70
N PHE A 6 -1.90 0.26 24.92
CA PHE A 6 -3.19 -0.35 25.17
C PHE A 6 -4.09 0.68 25.83
N ILE A 7 -5.21 1.01 25.20
CA ILE A 7 -6.11 2.08 25.64
C ILE A 7 -7.52 1.50 25.74
N PRO A 8 -8.04 1.32 26.96
CA PRO A 8 -9.47 1.01 27.13
C PRO A 8 -10.29 2.28 26.85
N TYR A 9 -11.21 2.19 25.90
CA TYR A 9 -12.06 3.33 25.58
C TYR A 9 -13.51 2.91 25.30
N SER A 10 -14.44 3.85 25.46
CA SER A 10 -15.83 3.66 25.07
C SER A 10 -16.18 4.62 23.93
N GLY A 11 -16.44 4.08 22.73
CA GLY A 11 -16.89 4.87 21.59
C GLY A 11 -18.27 5.51 21.81
N PHE A 12 -19.14 4.86 22.59
CA PHE A 12 -20.48 5.34 22.88
C PHE A 12 -20.50 6.48 23.92
N ASN A 13 -19.70 6.35 24.99
CA ASN A 13 -19.69 7.33 26.09
C ASN A 13 -18.60 8.38 25.93
N GLY A 14 -17.66 8.22 25.01
CA GLY A 14 -16.51 9.10 24.86
C GLY A 14 -15.38 8.85 25.86
N ASP A 15 -15.48 7.83 26.73
CA ASP A 15 -14.49 7.55 27.76
C ASP A 15 -13.11 7.26 27.15
N ASN A 16 -12.07 7.96 27.58
CA ASN A 16 -10.68 7.88 27.10
C ASN A 16 -10.49 8.07 25.57
N LEU A 17 -11.44 8.73 24.90
CA LEU A 17 -11.24 9.13 23.49
C LEU A 17 -10.44 10.42 23.39
N VAL A 18 -11.00 11.52 23.91
CA VAL A 18 -10.41 12.87 23.92
C VAL A 18 -9.92 13.22 25.33
N GLU A 19 -10.74 12.94 26.34
CA GLU A 19 -10.47 13.22 27.75
C GLU A 19 -10.35 11.93 28.54
N LYS A 20 -9.50 11.98 29.60
CA LYS A 20 -9.36 10.86 30.54
C LYS A 20 -10.67 10.61 31.26
N SER A 21 -11.12 9.37 31.28
CA SER A 21 -12.32 8.97 32.02
C SER A 21 -12.02 8.56 33.47
N ASP A 22 -12.88 8.99 34.39
CA ASP A 22 -12.84 8.57 35.78
C ASP A 22 -13.49 7.20 36.02
N LYS A 23 -14.22 6.65 35.03
CA LYS A 23 -14.88 5.35 35.11
C LYS A 23 -13.92 4.16 35.08
N ALA A 24 -12.64 4.37 34.71
CA ALA A 24 -11.60 3.35 34.70
C ALA A 24 -10.44 3.68 35.66
N PRO A 25 -10.68 3.71 37.00
CA PRO A 25 -9.67 4.10 37.98
C PRO A 25 -8.45 3.16 38.04
N TRP A 26 -8.61 1.93 37.56
CA TRP A 26 -7.55 0.93 37.41
C TRP A 26 -6.60 1.23 36.27
N TYR A 27 -7.02 2.01 35.28
CA TYR A 27 -6.20 2.37 34.14
C TYR A 27 -5.25 3.53 34.49
N LYS A 28 -3.94 3.24 34.41
CA LYS A 28 -2.88 4.19 34.76
C LYS A 28 -2.27 4.92 33.56
N GLY A 29 -2.93 4.86 32.41
CA GLY A 29 -2.42 5.38 31.16
C GLY A 29 -1.54 4.37 30.40
N TRP A 30 -1.08 4.79 29.24
CA TRP A 30 -0.19 4.00 28.39
C TRP A 30 1.19 4.61 28.34
N THR A 31 2.19 3.76 28.11
CA THR A 31 3.58 4.16 27.83
C THR A 31 4.07 3.34 26.64
N ALA A 32 4.55 4.00 25.61
CA ALA A 32 5.12 3.35 24.44
C ALA A 32 6.39 4.04 23.97
N ASN A 33 7.31 3.29 23.37
CA ASN A 33 8.56 3.81 22.85
C ASN A 33 8.45 4.06 21.34
N ILE A 34 8.57 5.30 20.90
CA ILE A 34 8.71 5.66 19.48
C ILE A 34 10.02 5.09 18.94
N ASN A 35 11.08 5.24 19.74
CA ASN A 35 12.40 4.66 19.47
C ASN A 35 13.08 4.30 20.81
N PRO A 36 14.24 3.62 20.81
CA PRO A 36 14.92 3.21 22.05
C PRO A 36 15.22 4.34 23.03
N LYS A 37 15.28 5.59 22.54
CA LYS A 37 15.65 6.77 23.35
C LYS A 37 14.46 7.67 23.71
N LYS A 38 13.27 7.45 23.14
CA LYS A 38 12.10 8.33 23.33
C LYS A 38 10.87 7.50 23.71
N ALA A 39 10.50 7.56 24.97
CA ALA A 39 9.23 7.07 25.48
C ALA A 39 8.19 8.18 25.47
N VAL A 40 6.95 7.84 25.19
CA VAL A 40 5.77 8.72 25.23
C VAL A 40 4.72 8.08 26.13
N THR A 41 4.02 8.91 26.87
CA THR A 41 2.95 8.49 27.78
C THR A 41 1.69 9.26 27.46
N GLY A 42 0.54 8.70 27.79
CA GLY A 42 -0.76 9.35 27.66
C GLY A 42 -1.87 8.51 28.25
N PHE A 43 -3.09 9.03 28.20
CA PHE A 43 -4.29 8.37 28.70
C PHE A 43 -5.30 8.08 27.59
N THR A 44 -5.41 8.97 26.59
CA THR A 44 -6.47 8.94 25.61
C THR A 44 -6.02 8.41 24.25
N LEU A 45 -7.02 8.08 23.42
CA LEU A 45 -6.77 7.66 22.04
C LEU A 45 -6.20 8.81 21.20
N VAL A 46 -6.76 10.02 21.35
CA VAL A 46 -6.29 11.20 20.60
C VAL A 46 -4.84 11.52 20.96
N GLU A 47 -4.47 11.51 22.26
CA GLU A 47 -3.07 11.68 22.67
C GLU A 47 -2.14 10.63 22.06
N CYS A 48 -2.63 9.38 21.90
CA CYS A 48 -1.86 8.34 21.26
C CYS A 48 -1.65 8.62 19.76
N LEU A 49 -2.69 9.05 19.05
CA LEU A 49 -2.59 9.40 17.64
C LEU A 49 -1.64 10.57 17.41
N ASP A 50 -1.73 11.61 18.24
CA ASP A 50 -0.95 12.84 18.07
C ASP A 50 0.52 12.66 18.48
N ASN A 51 0.80 11.91 19.56
CA ASN A 51 2.13 11.88 20.17
C ASN A 51 2.93 10.61 19.84
N PHE A 52 2.26 9.49 19.60
CA PHE A 52 2.94 8.21 19.40
C PHE A 52 3.00 7.80 17.93
N ILE A 53 1.91 8.02 17.15
CA ILE A 53 1.86 7.64 15.74
C ILE A 53 2.77 8.57 14.94
N GLN A 54 3.71 7.97 14.22
CA GLN A 54 4.59 8.73 13.33
C GLN A 54 4.11 8.58 11.88
N PRO A 55 4.08 9.68 11.11
CA PRO A 55 3.82 9.59 9.67
C PRO A 55 4.81 8.62 9.02
N PRO A 56 4.39 7.81 8.05
CA PRO A 56 5.30 6.98 7.29
C PRO A 56 6.33 7.84 6.55
N LYS A 57 7.52 7.31 6.32
CA LYS A 57 8.52 7.99 5.49
C LYS A 57 7.95 8.17 4.08
N ARG A 58 8.04 9.39 3.59
CA ARG A 58 7.60 9.78 2.26
C ARG A 58 8.83 10.14 1.44
N HIS A 59 8.76 9.83 0.15
CA HIS A 59 9.88 9.99 -0.77
C HIS A 59 9.45 10.87 -1.96
N PRO A 60 9.34 12.19 -1.78
CA PRO A 60 9.00 13.11 -2.87
C PRO A 60 10.12 13.26 -3.92
N GLU A 61 11.34 12.89 -3.55
CA GLU A 61 12.54 12.93 -4.41
C GLU A 61 12.66 11.76 -5.39
N LEU A 62 11.89 10.69 -5.17
CA LEU A 62 11.90 9.52 -6.06
C LEU A 62 11.01 9.73 -7.29
N PRO A 63 11.21 8.95 -8.37
CA PRO A 63 10.33 8.97 -9.52
C PRO A 63 8.87 8.70 -9.14
N VAL A 64 7.96 9.43 -9.79
CA VAL A 64 6.52 9.35 -9.50
C VAL A 64 5.96 7.94 -9.71
N ARG A 65 5.19 7.48 -8.72
CA ARG A 65 4.37 6.26 -8.80
C ARG A 65 3.00 6.56 -8.18
N LEU A 66 1.97 6.48 -9.00
CA LEU A 66 0.58 6.62 -8.57
C LEU A 66 -0.22 5.39 -9.04
N PRO A 67 -0.50 4.43 -8.15
CA PRO A 67 -1.42 3.34 -8.44
C PRO A 67 -2.84 3.87 -8.62
N ILE A 68 -3.49 3.49 -9.71
CA ILE A 68 -4.86 3.87 -10.01
C ILE A 68 -5.82 3.07 -9.12
N SER A 69 -6.65 3.76 -8.36
CA SER A 69 -7.66 3.14 -7.50
C SER A 69 -9.03 3.07 -8.17
N ASN A 70 -9.44 4.16 -8.81
CA ASN A 70 -10.75 4.28 -9.45
C ASN A 70 -10.68 5.15 -10.69
N ILE A 71 -11.65 4.97 -11.57
CA ILE A 71 -11.82 5.76 -12.78
C ILE A 71 -13.29 6.17 -12.88
N TYR A 72 -13.53 7.46 -13.00
CA TYR A 72 -14.87 8.05 -13.10
C TYR A 72 -15.05 8.74 -14.45
N ASN A 73 -16.17 8.51 -15.10
CA ASN A 73 -16.57 9.25 -16.30
C ASN A 73 -17.59 10.32 -15.89
N ILE A 74 -17.16 11.59 -15.90
CA ILE A 74 -17.99 12.72 -15.49
C ILE A 74 -18.49 13.42 -16.76
N LYS A 75 -19.82 13.54 -16.89
CA LYS A 75 -20.44 14.23 -18.04
C LYS A 75 -19.96 15.69 -18.11
N GLY A 76 -19.43 16.11 -19.26
CA GLY A 76 -18.89 17.44 -19.48
C GLY A 76 -17.44 17.68 -19.04
N VAL A 77 -16.87 16.79 -18.22
CA VAL A 77 -15.47 16.88 -17.78
C VAL A 77 -14.58 15.83 -18.46
N GLY A 78 -15.12 14.63 -18.66
CA GLY A 78 -14.39 13.51 -19.22
C GLY A 78 -14.03 12.45 -18.17
N GLN A 79 -12.95 11.72 -18.45
CA GLN A 79 -12.46 10.67 -17.55
C GLN A 79 -11.55 11.27 -16.47
N ILE A 80 -11.87 10.99 -15.23
CA ILE A 80 -11.07 11.35 -14.05
C ILE A 80 -10.46 10.06 -13.49
N ILE A 81 -9.14 10.05 -13.38
CA ILE A 81 -8.38 8.93 -12.83
C ILE A 81 -7.99 9.27 -11.40
N CYS A 82 -8.40 8.42 -10.46
CA CYS A 82 -8.13 8.62 -9.04
C CYS A 82 -7.07 7.64 -8.54
N GLY A 83 -6.22 8.13 -7.64
CA GLY A 83 -5.19 7.33 -6.98
C GLY A 83 -4.51 8.07 -5.85
N THR A 84 -3.68 7.37 -5.12
CA THR A 84 -2.83 7.97 -4.08
C THR A 84 -1.38 7.98 -4.56
N VAL A 85 -0.73 9.13 -4.48
CA VAL A 85 0.70 9.23 -4.81
C VAL A 85 1.50 8.44 -3.79
N GLU A 86 2.22 7.41 -4.23
CA GLU A 86 3.06 6.59 -3.35
C GLU A 86 4.44 7.21 -3.16
N GLN A 87 5.01 7.78 -4.21
CA GLN A 87 6.30 8.47 -4.23
C GLN A 87 6.36 9.48 -5.37
N GLY A 88 7.33 10.38 -5.28
CA GLY A 88 7.51 11.45 -6.27
C GLY A 88 6.54 12.60 -6.09
N THR A 89 6.58 13.58 -6.99
CA THR A 89 5.69 14.74 -6.97
C THR A 89 5.12 14.98 -8.36
N LEU A 90 3.78 14.93 -8.47
CA LEU A 90 3.03 15.22 -9.70
C LEU A 90 2.68 16.69 -9.81
N LYS A 91 2.68 17.20 -11.04
CA LYS A 91 2.24 18.58 -11.35
C LYS A 91 1.32 18.59 -12.57
N PRO A 92 0.38 19.54 -12.66
CA PRO A 92 -0.31 19.83 -13.91
C PRO A 92 0.70 20.13 -15.04
N GLY A 93 0.45 19.59 -16.23
CA GLY A 93 1.36 19.70 -17.38
C GLY A 93 2.39 18.58 -17.49
N ASP A 94 2.61 17.76 -16.46
CA ASP A 94 3.51 16.61 -16.56
C ASP A 94 3.02 15.64 -17.63
N GLU A 95 3.97 15.14 -18.44
CA GLU A 95 3.73 14.10 -19.42
C GLU A 95 3.93 12.73 -18.78
N ILE A 96 2.90 11.91 -18.87
CA ILE A 96 2.81 10.63 -18.15
C ILE A 96 2.69 9.45 -19.08
N GLY A 97 3.12 8.30 -18.54
CA GLY A 97 2.78 6.98 -19.05
C GLY A 97 1.98 6.18 -18.04
N ILE A 98 1.29 5.15 -18.50
CA ILE A 98 0.46 4.24 -17.70
C ILE A 98 0.87 2.80 -18.02
N VAL A 99 1.18 2.03 -17.00
CA VAL A 99 1.61 0.63 -17.11
C VAL A 99 0.66 -0.24 -16.28
N PRO A 100 0.26 -1.43 -16.77
CA PRO A 100 0.71 -2.14 -17.98
C PRO A 100 -0.03 -1.76 -19.26
N SER A 101 -1.02 -0.87 -19.23
CA SER A 101 -1.79 -0.48 -20.42
C SER A 101 -0.96 0.09 -21.58
N GLY A 102 0.31 0.46 -21.31
CA GLY A 102 1.26 0.88 -22.34
C GLY A 102 1.03 2.29 -22.90
N LEU A 103 0.14 3.07 -22.28
CA LEU A 103 -0.15 4.43 -22.72
C LEU A 103 1.02 5.36 -22.41
N LYS A 104 1.35 6.22 -23.37
CA LYS A 104 2.43 7.22 -23.29
C LYS A 104 1.99 8.54 -23.89
N GLY A 105 2.71 9.63 -23.58
CA GLY A 105 2.47 10.96 -24.15
C GLY A 105 1.18 11.61 -23.68
N LYS A 106 0.61 11.17 -22.57
CA LYS A 106 -0.60 11.77 -22.00
C LYS A 106 -0.21 12.90 -21.05
N LYS A 107 -0.99 13.99 -21.02
CA LYS A 107 -0.67 15.15 -20.15
C LYS A 107 -1.72 15.30 -19.05
N ILE A 108 -1.25 15.53 -17.83
CA ILE A 108 -2.09 15.94 -16.71
C ILE A 108 -2.60 17.36 -17.00
N PHE A 109 -3.92 17.50 -17.05
CA PHE A 109 -4.54 18.82 -17.24
C PHE A 109 -4.76 19.51 -15.90
N SER A 110 -5.34 18.82 -14.92
CA SER A 110 -5.55 19.32 -13.57
C SER A 110 -5.43 18.19 -12.54
N ILE A 111 -5.09 18.58 -11.32
CA ILE A 111 -5.03 17.72 -10.13
C ILE A 111 -6.00 18.31 -9.12
N GLU A 112 -6.89 17.47 -8.58
CA GLU A 112 -7.88 17.88 -7.60
C GLU A 112 -7.84 16.99 -6.36
N GLN A 113 -7.98 17.62 -5.20
CA GLN A 113 -8.16 16.96 -3.91
C GLN A 113 -9.22 17.70 -3.12
N HIS A 114 -10.21 16.97 -2.55
CA HIS A 114 -11.30 17.57 -1.78
C HIS A 114 -12.01 18.74 -2.48
N LYS A 115 -12.25 18.63 -3.79
CA LYS A 115 -12.87 19.69 -4.64
C LYS A 115 -12.03 20.97 -4.76
N LYS A 116 -10.74 20.91 -4.47
CA LYS A 116 -9.79 22.01 -4.68
C LYS A 116 -8.74 21.59 -5.69
N GLN A 117 -8.42 22.48 -6.61
CA GLN A 117 -7.30 22.29 -7.51
C GLN A 117 -5.98 22.45 -6.77
N LEU A 118 -5.02 21.61 -7.13
CA LEU A 118 -3.66 21.63 -6.57
C LEU A 118 -2.65 21.97 -7.66
N ASP A 119 -1.65 22.75 -7.29
CA ASP A 119 -0.47 23.04 -8.14
C ASP A 119 0.55 21.90 -8.15
N SER A 120 0.48 21.02 -7.14
CA SER A 120 1.29 19.81 -7.07
C SER A 120 0.67 18.80 -6.08
N ALA A 121 0.95 17.52 -6.29
CA ALA A 121 0.56 16.44 -5.37
C ALA A 121 1.78 15.60 -5.01
N GLY A 122 2.00 15.39 -3.71
CA GLY A 122 3.11 14.63 -3.15
C GLY A 122 2.70 13.29 -2.56
N PRO A 123 3.67 12.51 -2.04
CA PRO A 123 3.41 11.20 -1.48
C PRO A 123 2.40 11.23 -0.32
N GLY A 124 1.37 10.39 -0.42
CA GLY A 124 0.26 10.30 0.52
C GLY A 124 -0.96 11.12 0.13
N ASP A 125 -0.88 11.99 -0.89
CA ASP A 125 -2.04 12.71 -1.39
C ASP A 125 -2.91 11.77 -2.24
N SER A 126 -4.20 11.72 -1.91
CA SER A 126 -5.21 11.01 -2.70
C SER A 126 -5.89 12.01 -3.61
N VAL A 127 -5.69 11.85 -4.92
CA VAL A 127 -6.03 12.86 -5.92
C VAL A 127 -6.87 12.30 -7.07
N GLY A 128 -7.66 13.17 -7.69
CA GLY A 128 -8.28 12.96 -8.99
C GLY A 128 -7.51 13.72 -10.07
N LEU A 129 -7.14 13.02 -11.11
CA LEU A 129 -6.40 13.55 -12.25
C LEU A 129 -7.31 13.67 -13.47
N SER A 130 -7.41 14.86 -14.03
CA SER A 130 -7.93 15.07 -15.37
C SER A 130 -6.78 14.95 -16.37
N ILE A 131 -6.87 13.96 -17.27
CA ILE A 131 -5.80 13.63 -18.21
C ILE A 131 -6.32 13.85 -19.63
N LYS A 132 -5.60 14.67 -20.42
CA LYS A 132 -5.95 14.91 -21.82
C LYS A 132 -5.44 13.78 -22.71
N GLY A 133 -6.25 13.45 -23.73
CA GLY A 133 -5.84 12.55 -24.81
C GLY A 133 -6.02 11.07 -24.49
N ILE A 134 -6.74 10.71 -23.44
CA ILE A 134 -7.19 9.33 -23.23
C ILE A 134 -8.50 9.14 -24.01
N SER A 135 -8.50 8.23 -24.99
CA SER A 135 -9.69 7.86 -25.76
C SER A 135 -10.50 6.79 -25.02
N LYS A 136 -11.77 6.64 -25.40
CA LYS A 136 -12.65 5.60 -24.81
C LYS A 136 -12.18 4.17 -25.10
N ASP A 137 -11.40 3.99 -26.13
CA ASP A 137 -10.88 2.69 -26.57
C ASP A 137 -9.59 2.29 -25.84
N GLU A 138 -8.92 3.27 -25.18
CA GLU A 138 -7.76 3.03 -24.36
C GLU A 138 -8.18 2.49 -22.99
N LYS A 139 -7.84 1.22 -22.76
CA LYS A 139 -8.23 0.50 -21.54
C LYS A 139 -7.27 0.83 -20.41
N VAL A 140 -7.59 1.84 -19.62
CA VAL A 140 -6.99 2.11 -18.31
C VAL A 140 -7.86 1.45 -17.24
N GLN A 141 -7.26 0.82 -16.26
CA GLN A 141 -8.01 0.11 -15.22
C GLN A 141 -7.43 0.32 -13.83
N PRO A 142 -8.21 0.13 -12.76
CA PRO A 142 -7.69 0.08 -11.41
C PRO A 142 -6.59 -0.98 -11.29
N GLY A 143 -5.49 -0.62 -10.64
CA GLY A 143 -4.30 -1.46 -10.57
C GLY A 143 -3.17 -1.02 -11.48
N ASP A 144 -3.46 -0.30 -12.56
CA ASP A 144 -2.43 0.33 -13.40
C ASP A 144 -1.67 1.40 -12.60
N ILE A 145 -0.43 1.68 -13.00
CA ILE A 145 0.43 2.66 -12.35
C ILE A 145 0.74 3.81 -13.31
N ILE A 146 0.48 5.03 -12.86
CA ILE A 146 0.91 6.25 -13.53
C ILE A 146 2.34 6.58 -13.13
N TYR A 147 3.17 6.94 -14.11
CA TYR A 147 4.53 7.45 -13.92
C TYR A 147 4.79 8.68 -14.80
N VAL A 148 5.77 9.49 -14.45
CA VAL A 148 6.17 10.67 -15.23
C VAL A 148 7.29 10.27 -16.19
N GLN A 149 7.09 10.48 -17.49
CA GLN A 149 7.99 9.98 -18.55
C GLN A 149 9.40 10.54 -18.48
N LYS A 150 9.57 11.82 -18.14
CA LYS A 150 10.88 12.48 -17.99
C LYS A 150 11.74 11.86 -16.86
N GLU A 151 11.14 11.12 -15.93
CA GLU A 151 11.83 10.49 -14.79
C GLU A 151 12.26 9.04 -15.08
N GLY A 152 11.97 8.54 -16.27
CA GLY A 152 12.31 7.22 -16.75
C GLY A 152 11.09 6.35 -17.02
N GLU A 153 11.26 5.38 -17.88
CA GLU A 153 10.20 4.45 -18.27
C GLU A 153 9.96 3.39 -17.18
N LEU A 154 8.71 3.14 -16.86
CA LEU A 154 8.31 2.03 -16.02
C LEU A 154 7.94 0.84 -16.92
N LEU A 155 8.56 -0.31 -16.69
CA LEU A 155 8.28 -1.54 -17.42
C LEU A 155 7.37 -2.46 -16.60
N PRO A 156 6.46 -3.21 -17.26
CA PRO A 156 5.68 -4.24 -16.58
C PRO A 156 6.59 -5.35 -16.06
N ILE A 157 6.27 -5.89 -14.89
CA ILE A 157 7.03 -6.98 -14.29
C ILE A 157 6.63 -8.32 -14.91
N LYS A 158 7.62 -9.22 -15.10
CA LYS A 158 7.38 -10.59 -15.54
C LYS A 158 7.33 -11.57 -14.37
N SER A 159 8.13 -11.32 -13.35
CA SER A 159 8.17 -12.13 -12.13
C SER A 159 8.67 -11.30 -10.96
N PHE A 160 8.39 -11.73 -9.75
CA PHE A 160 8.89 -11.10 -8.53
C PHE A 160 9.07 -12.13 -7.42
N ASN A 161 9.96 -11.85 -6.48
CA ASN A 161 10.10 -12.62 -5.26
C ASN A 161 9.33 -11.95 -4.13
N ALA A 162 8.67 -12.75 -3.31
CA ALA A 162 7.95 -12.28 -2.14
C ALA A 162 8.24 -13.15 -0.92
N MET A 163 8.31 -12.50 0.25
CA MET A 163 8.29 -13.18 1.53
C MET A 163 6.85 -13.56 1.85
N VAL A 164 6.60 -14.83 2.05
CA VAL A 164 5.27 -15.40 2.32
C VAL A 164 5.25 -16.03 3.70
N ALA A 165 4.23 -15.72 4.47
CA ALA A 165 3.90 -16.42 5.71
C ALA A 165 2.59 -17.18 5.51
N VAL A 166 2.66 -18.50 5.45
CA VAL A 166 1.48 -19.35 5.27
C VAL A 166 0.71 -19.38 6.59
N GLN A 167 -0.51 -18.86 6.57
CA GLN A 167 -1.42 -18.89 7.71
C GLN A 167 -2.20 -20.20 7.70
N GLU A 168 -3.52 -20.16 7.55
CA GLU A 168 -4.37 -21.34 7.44
C GLU A 168 -4.57 -21.70 5.97
N HIS A 169 -4.23 -22.94 5.64
CA HIS A 169 -4.47 -23.50 4.30
C HIS A 169 -4.77 -25.00 4.44
N PRO A 170 -5.80 -25.53 3.77
CA PRO A 170 -6.24 -26.93 3.93
C PRO A 170 -5.26 -27.99 3.42
N GLY A 171 -4.18 -27.60 2.76
CA GLY A 171 -3.17 -28.50 2.21
C GLY A 171 -1.80 -27.86 2.14
N VAL A 172 -0.90 -28.51 1.43
CA VAL A 172 0.45 -28.00 1.15
C VAL A 172 0.44 -27.16 -0.14
N LEU A 173 1.25 -26.13 -0.16
CA LEU A 173 1.45 -25.27 -1.33
C LEU A 173 2.66 -25.77 -2.12
N LYS A 174 2.47 -26.03 -3.41
CA LYS A 174 3.53 -26.51 -4.32
C LYS A 174 3.70 -25.52 -5.49
N PRO A 175 4.86 -25.53 -6.17
CA PRO A 175 5.00 -24.85 -7.45
C PRO A 175 3.82 -25.21 -8.39
N GLY A 176 3.25 -24.19 -9.04
CA GLY A 176 2.00 -24.32 -9.80
C GLY A 176 0.76 -23.79 -9.07
N TYR A 177 0.79 -23.61 -7.75
CA TYR A 177 -0.27 -22.93 -7.02
C TYR A 177 -0.44 -21.49 -7.51
N CYS A 178 -1.67 -21.06 -7.74
CA CYS A 178 -1.97 -19.77 -8.36
C CYS A 178 -2.96 -18.95 -7.51
N PRO A 179 -2.50 -18.30 -6.44
CA PRO A 179 -3.34 -17.44 -5.63
C PRO A 179 -3.61 -16.11 -6.33
N VAL A 180 -4.68 -15.43 -5.91
CA VAL A 180 -4.88 -14.02 -6.23
C VAL A 180 -4.07 -13.18 -5.24
N ILE A 181 -3.15 -12.39 -5.76
CA ILE A 181 -2.33 -11.46 -4.98
C ILE A 181 -2.91 -10.06 -5.07
N PHE A 182 -3.06 -9.43 -3.92
CA PHE A 182 -3.46 -8.04 -3.78
C PHE A 182 -2.23 -7.21 -3.43
N CYS A 183 -1.89 -6.27 -4.29
CA CYS A 183 -0.79 -5.34 -4.05
C CYS A 183 -1.27 -3.91 -4.34
N ARG A 184 -1.40 -3.10 -3.29
CA ARG A 184 -2.00 -1.77 -3.39
C ARG A 184 -3.39 -1.85 -4.02
N THR A 185 -3.55 -1.29 -5.22
CA THR A 185 -4.81 -1.30 -5.98
C THR A 185 -4.88 -2.46 -6.98
N ALA A 186 -3.78 -3.15 -7.22
CA ALA A 186 -3.72 -4.27 -8.15
C ALA A 186 -4.27 -5.57 -7.52
N LYS A 187 -4.97 -6.34 -8.33
CA LYS A 187 -5.54 -7.64 -7.98
C LYS A 187 -5.30 -8.61 -9.15
N VAL A 188 -4.31 -9.48 -9.00
CA VAL A 188 -3.86 -10.35 -10.09
C VAL A 188 -3.63 -11.77 -9.60
N ALA A 189 -4.05 -12.77 -10.39
CA ALA A 189 -3.67 -14.16 -10.16
C ALA A 189 -2.19 -14.34 -10.49
N CYS A 190 -1.41 -14.90 -9.55
CA CYS A 190 0.02 -15.07 -9.71
C CYS A 190 0.41 -16.53 -9.47
N LYS A 191 1.04 -17.13 -10.47
CA LYS A 191 1.52 -18.50 -10.37
C LYS A 191 2.80 -18.56 -9.54
N MET A 192 2.79 -19.36 -8.49
CA MET A 192 3.99 -19.72 -7.73
C MET A 192 4.87 -20.63 -8.58
N THR A 193 6.03 -20.17 -8.99
CA THR A 193 6.93 -20.93 -9.88
C THR A 193 8.02 -21.64 -9.12
N LYS A 194 8.53 -21.02 -8.04
CA LYS A 194 9.62 -21.57 -7.26
C LYS A 194 9.55 -21.17 -5.81
N ILE A 195 9.91 -22.09 -4.91
CA ILE A 195 10.15 -21.81 -3.51
C ILE A 195 11.66 -21.75 -3.33
N LEU A 196 12.21 -20.58 -2.99
CA LEU A 196 13.65 -20.37 -2.87
C LEU A 196 14.18 -20.96 -1.57
N TRP A 197 13.50 -20.71 -0.48
CA TRP A 197 13.77 -21.28 0.83
C TRP A 197 12.54 -21.22 1.71
N LYS A 198 12.51 -22.04 2.76
CA LYS A 198 11.52 -21.99 3.82
C LYS A 198 12.12 -22.07 5.22
N GLN A 199 11.39 -21.59 6.20
CA GLN A 199 11.75 -21.61 7.61
C GLN A 199 10.51 -21.82 8.47
N SER A 200 10.61 -22.62 9.53
CA SER A 200 9.51 -22.86 10.46
C SER A 200 10.04 -23.18 11.85
N LYS A 201 9.11 -23.21 12.84
CA LYS A 201 9.44 -23.71 14.18
C LYS A 201 9.85 -25.19 14.16
N LYS A 202 9.30 -25.98 13.23
CA LYS A 202 9.63 -27.41 13.07
C LYS A 202 11.09 -27.62 12.62
N THR A 203 11.66 -26.67 11.89
CA THR A 203 13.07 -26.71 11.47
C THR A 203 14.02 -26.08 12.49
N GLY A 204 13.52 -25.79 13.72
CA GLY A 204 14.31 -25.08 14.73
C GLY A 204 14.68 -23.66 14.33
N GLY A 205 13.98 -23.07 13.33
CA GLY A 205 14.29 -21.76 12.78
C GLY A 205 15.38 -21.77 11.71
N ALA A 206 15.91 -22.93 11.32
CA ALA A 206 16.86 -23.04 10.22
C ALA A 206 16.17 -22.86 8.86
N LYS A 207 16.91 -22.26 7.91
CA LYS A 207 16.47 -22.19 6.51
C LYS A 207 16.69 -23.53 5.81
N VAL A 208 15.69 -23.92 5.02
CA VAL A 208 15.76 -25.08 4.12
C VAL A 208 15.67 -24.56 2.69
N ASP A 209 16.72 -24.75 1.91
CA ASP A 209 16.78 -24.23 0.54
C ASP A 209 16.04 -25.14 -0.44
N ASN A 210 15.40 -24.54 -1.45
CA ASN A 210 14.67 -25.19 -2.55
C ASN A 210 13.73 -26.32 -2.10
N PRO A 211 12.85 -26.08 -1.08
CA PRO A 211 11.92 -27.10 -0.63
C PRO A 211 10.86 -27.37 -1.70
N PRO A 212 10.34 -28.61 -1.79
CA PRO A 212 9.33 -28.96 -2.79
C PRO A 212 7.93 -28.41 -2.48
N GLU A 213 7.69 -28.03 -1.22
CA GLU A 213 6.38 -27.59 -0.76
C GLU A 213 6.44 -26.72 0.50
N LEU A 214 5.37 -25.95 0.73
CA LEU A 214 5.13 -25.16 1.95
C LEU A 214 3.91 -25.71 2.71
N SER A 215 4.03 -25.77 4.02
CA SER A 215 2.95 -26.13 4.94
C SER A 215 2.47 -24.91 5.74
N GLN A 216 1.39 -25.08 6.50
CA GLN A 216 0.89 -24.09 7.43
C GLN A 216 1.97 -23.61 8.42
N PHE A 217 1.95 -22.32 8.73
CA PHE A 217 2.86 -21.64 9.67
C PHE A 217 4.33 -21.68 9.28
N GLU A 218 4.62 -21.90 8.01
CA GLU A 218 5.96 -21.74 7.44
C GLU A 218 6.12 -20.34 6.81
N ASN A 219 7.31 -19.77 6.97
CA ASN A 219 7.75 -18.58 6.25
C ASN A 219 8.64 -19.02 5.10
N ALA A 220 8.51 -18.35 3.96
CA ALA A 220 9.26 -18.71 2.77
C ALA A 220 9.53 -17.48 1.89
N GLU A 221 10.55 -17.57 1.07
CA GLU A 221 10.71 -16.71 -0.09
C GLU A 221 10.31 -17.48 -1.34
N VAL A 222 9.42 -16.90 -2.12
CA VAL A 222 8.75 -17.54 -3.25
C VAL A 222 8.80 -16.64 -4.47
N THR A 223 9.05 -17.23 -5.64
CA THR A 223 8.95 -16.54 -6.93
C THR A 223 7.54 -16.68 -7.49
N PHE A 224 6.94 -15.56 -7.84
CA PHE A 224 5.64 -15.48 -8.50
C PHE A 224 5.74 -14.92 -9.91
N GLU A 225 4.93 -15.44 -10.81
CA GLU A 225 4.69 -14.90 -12.14
C GLU A 225 3.22 -14.47 -12.24
N PRO A 226 2.93 -13.17 -12.45
CA PRO A 226 1.57 -12.69 -12.63
C PRO A 226 0.99 -13.20 -13.95
N SER A 227 -0.30 -13.52 -13.96
CA SER A 227 -1.02 -13.96 -15.18
C SER A 227 -1.28 -12.81 -16.16
N GLN A 228 -1.18 -11.58 -15.66
CA GLN A 228 -1.27 -10.33 -16.41
C GLN A 228 -0.16 -9.42 -15.92
N PRO A 229 0.47 -8.66 -16.82
CA PRO A 229 1.54 -7.75 -16.43
C PRO A 229 1.06 -6.65 -15.50
#